data_e87630960ac9d7e84913856a13fe486a
#
_entry.id   e87630960ac9d7e84913856a13fe486a
#
_cell.length_a   1.000
_cell.length_b   1.000
_cell.length_c   1.000
_cell.angle_alpha   90.00
_cell.angle_beta   90.00
_cell.angle_gamma   90.00
#
_symmetry.space_group_name_H-M   'P 1'
#
loop_
_entity.id
_entity.type
_entity.pdbx_description
1 polymer ?
#
loop_
_entity_poly.entity_id
_entity_poly.type
_entity_poly.pdbx_seq_one_letter_code
_entity_poly.pdbx_strand_id
1 'polypeptide(L)' 'MKIWHEVWDYIKMIIIVVAIVLVINNVVLINAKIPSPSM' A
#
# COMPACT_ATOMS: atom_id res chain seq x y z
N MET A 1 21.69 -16.76 12.83
CA MET A 1 22.08 -16.14 11.60
C MET A 1 22.01 -14.68 11.66
N LYS A 2 23.08 -14.03 11.30
CA LYS A 2 23.10 -12.60 11.42
C LYS A 2 22.38 -11.91 10.30
N ILE A 3 22.24 -12.59 9.18
CA ILE A 3 21.56 -11.94 8.06
C ILE A 3 20.07 -11.82 8.28
N TRP A 4 19.52 -12.45 9.29
CA TRP A 4 18.09 -12.35 9.54
C TRP A 4 17.66 -10.91 9.76
N HIS A 5 18.51 -10.13 10.42
CA HIS A 5 18.16 -8.73 10.66
C HIS A 5 18.05 -7.95 9.36
N GLU A 6 18.96 -8.22 8.44
CA GLU A 6 18.91 -7.54 7.16
C GLU A 6 17.69 -7.97 6.37
N VAL A 7 17.38 -9.24 6.42
CA VAL A 7 16.21 -9.73 5.71
C VAL A 7 14.95 -9.10 6.27
N TRP A 8 14.87 -8.98 7.58
CA TRP A 8 13.70 -8.38 8.20
C TRP A 8 13.54 -6.93 7.78
N ASP A 9 14.64 -6.20 7.71
CA ASP A 9 14.57 -4.81 7.27
C ASP A 9 14.02 -4.72 5.86
N TYR A 10 14.48 -5.60 5.00
CA TYR A 10 14.03 -5.59 3.62
C TYR A 10 12.54 -5.91 3.54
N ILE A 11 12.13 -6.93 4.25
CA ILE A 11 10.73 -7.33 4.26
C ILE A 11 9.86 -6.18 4.77
N LYS A 12 10.33 -5.51 5.80
CA LYS A 12 9.57 -4.40 6.37
C LYS A 12 9.35 -3.32 5.33
N MET A 13 10.37 -2.98 4.58
CA MET A 13 10.24 -1.97 3.56
C MET A 13 9.22 -2.37 2.50
N ILE A 14 9.27 -3.63 2.09
CA ILE A 14 8.33 -4.11 1.10
C ILE A 14 6.90 -4.01 1.61
N ILE A 15 6.69 -4.41 2.85
CA ILE A 15 5.35 -4.38 3.43
C ILE A 15 4.83 -2.94 3.47
N ILE A 16 5.67 -2.01 3.86
CA ILE A 16 5.26 -0.61 3.94
C ILE A 16 4.89 -0.09 2.56
N VAL A 17 5.70 -0.36 1.57
CA VAL A 17 5.43 0.11 0.22
C VAL A 17 4.13 -0.49 -0.30
N VAL A 18 3.95 -1.78 -0.10
CA VAL A 18 2.74 -2.45 -0.55
C VAL A 18 1.52 -1.87 0.16
N ALA A 19 1.65 -1.60 1.45
CA ALA A 19 0.54 -1.03 2.20
C ALA A 19 0.15 0.34 1.64
N ILE A 20 1.14 1.16 1.35
CA ILE A 20 0.87 2.49 0.81
C ILE A 20 0.18 2.36 -0.55
N VAL A 21 0.70 1.49 -1.40
CA VAL A 21 0.12 1.32 -2.73
C VAL A 21 -1.33 0.84 -2.61
N LEU A 22 -1.59 -0.09 -1.71
CA LEU A 22 -2.95 -0.60 -1.54
C LEU A 22 -3.89 0.50 -1.07
N VAL A 23 -3.44 1.33 -0.15
CA VAL A 23 -4.28 2.41 0.35
C VAL A 23 -4.60 3.37 -0.78
N ILE A 24 -3.61 3.75 -1.56
CA ILE A 24 -3.83 4.66 -2.67
C ILE A 24 -4.77 4.05 -3.69
N ASN A 25 -4.58 2.78 -4.03
CA ASN A 25 -5.45 2.12 -4.97
C ASN A 25 -6.89 2.08 -4.49
N ASN A 26 -7.08 1.79 -3.23
CA ASN A 26 -8.42 1.75 -2.68
C ASN A 26 -9.10 3.11 -2.76
N VAL A 27 -8.37 4.15 -2.43
CA VAL A 27 -8.94 5.49 -2.48
C VAL A 27 -9.31 5.85 -3.90
N VAL A 28 -8.43 5.53 -4.85
CA VAL A 28 -8.69 5.85 -6.24
C VAL A 28 -9.91 5.08 -6.73
N LEU A 29 -10.01 3.81 -6.37
CA LEU A 29 -11.14 3.00 -6.81
C LEU A 29 -12.44 3.53 -6.25
N ILE A 30 -12.44 3.92 -5.00
CA ILE A 30 -13.65 4.45 -4.38
C ILE A 30 -14.07 5.73 -5.10
N ASN A 31 -13.12 6.59 -5.37
CA ASN A 31 -13.45 7.83 -6.05
C ASN A 31 -13.94 7.58 -7.46
N ALA A 32 -13.37 6.60 -8.12
CA ALA A 32 -13.78 6.29 -9.47
C ALA A 32 -15.16 5.67 -9.48
N LYS A 33 -15.46 4.85 -8.47
CA LYS A 33 -16.73 4.21 -8.45
C LYS A 33 -17.86 5.18 -8.25
N ILE A 34 -17.67 6.19 -7.46
CA ILE A 34 -18.70 7.17 -7.22
C ILE A 34 -18.30 8.43 -7.91
N PRO A 35 -18.54 8.54 -9.16
CA PRO A 35 -18.11 9.66 -9.93
C PRO A 35 -18.89 10.84 -9.49
N SER A 36 -19.27 11.47 -9.39
CA SER A 36 -19.92 12.65 -9.18
C SER A 36 -21.25 12.50 -8.79
N PRO A 37 -21.44 12.27 -7.69
CA PRO A 37 -22.74 12.11 -7.25
C PRO A 37 -23.52 13.36 -7.42
N SER A 38 -23.09 14.29 -7.39
CA SER A 38 -23.89 15.37 -7.49
C SER A 38 -24.32 15.60 -8.69
N MET A 39 -24.36 15.34 -8.73
CA MET A 39 -24.92 15.75 -9.39
C MET A 39 -25.13 15.75 -9.59
#